data_20f7b47f8bea4c4ee10150f851793ce2
#
_entry.id   20f7b47f8bea4c4ee10150f851793ce2
#
_cell.length_a   1.000
_cell.length_b   1.000
_cell.length_c   1.000
_cell.angle_alpha   90.00
_cell.angle_beta   90.00
_cell.angle_gamma   90.00
#
_symmetry.space_group_name_H-M   'P 1'
#
loop_
_entity.id
_entity.type
_entity.pdbx_description
1 polymer ?
#
loop_
_entity_poly.entity_id
_entity_poly.type
_entity_poly.pdbx_seq_one_letter_code
_entity_poly.pdbx_strand_id
1 'polypeptide(L)'
;MLMKRENFGSRLGFLLVSAGCAIGIGNVWRFPYVAGQNGGGVFVLFYLLFLLCMGVPVLTMELAVGRAGRKSAVGAYRVLEKPGSKWHVHGWFCILGCYLLMMYYTTVSGWMLSYFVKFAMGTFTGMNTDQVAGVFGDMLGNPGEMGFWMAVTVVVGFFICSRGLQNGLEKITKWMMAALLLLILVLAGHSLILQGAKEGLSFYLLPDFKRASEVGLGSVIMAAMNQSFFTLSLGIAAMEIFGSYMSEEHTLAGEAVRICGLDTLVALSAGLIIFPACFSFGVQPDAGPQLIFITLPNVFANMAGGRIWGMLFFLFMSAASFSTVIAVFENLLSSCMDNFGWSRRKASVVNCIFVLIASLPCVLGYNVWSNLHIIGARDVLDSEDFLVSNLLLPLGSLVYLLFCVSKWGWGYDKYLAEANKGAGLKMPGANWAKIYFRYVLPVLILVILIQGLIG
;
A
#
# COMPACT_ATOMS: atom_id res chain seq x y z
N MET A 1 -7.48 23.32 -25.72
CA MET A 1 -7.16 22.03 -26.34
C MET A 1 -7.18 21.00 -25.23
N LEU A 2 -8.16 20.10 -25.16
CA LEU A 2 -8.21 19.04 -24.15
C LEU A 2 -7.00 18.14 -24.38
N MET A 3 -6.08 18.07 -23.42
CA MET A 3 -4.94 17.15 -23.50
C MET A 3 -5.48 15.72 -23.59
N LYS A 4 -5.09 14.99 -24.63
CA LYS A 4 -5.47 13.60 -24.79
C LYS A 4 -4.89 12.81 -23.61
N ARG A 5 -5.75 12.07 -22.90
CA ARG A 5 -5.33 11.23 -21.75
C ARG A 5 -4.25 10.25 -22.19
N GLU A 6 -3.16 10.16 -21.44
CA GLU A 6 -2.14 9.12 -21.65
C GLU A 6 -2.77 7.73 -21.47
N ASN A 7 -2.21 6.73 -22.12
CA ASN A 7 -2.61 5.32 -21.95
C ASN A 7 -1.36 4.49 -21.62
N PHE A 8 -1.56 3.36 -20.93
CA PHE A 8 -0.48 2.39 -20.76
C PHE A 8 -0.03 1.84 -22.11
N GLY A 9 1.27 1.60 -22.24
CA GLY A 9 1.85 1.01 -23.45
C GLY A 9 1.55 -0.48 -23.59
N SER A 10 1.19 -1.15 -22.48
CA SER A 10 0.83 -2.57 -22.47
C SER A 10 -0.06 -2.92 -21.28
N ARG A 11 -0.85 -3.99 -21.42
CA ARG A 11 -1.63 -4.57 -20.32
C ARG A 11 -0.74 -4.99 -19.15
N LEU A 12 0.40 -5.60 -19.41
CA LEU A 12 1.35 -5.98 -18.38
C LEU A 12 1.86 -4.74 -17.62
N GLY A 13 2.09 -3.61 -18.32
CA GLY A 13 2.43 -2.35 -17.71
C GLY A 13 1.37 -1.86 -16.74
N PHE A 14 0.11 -1.85 -17.16
CA PHE A 14 -1.01 -1.52 -16.28
C PHE A 14 -1.04 -2.42 -15.03
N LEU A 15 -0.99 -3.75 -15.20
CA LEU A 15 -1.03 -4.70 -14.09
C LEU A 15 0.12 -4.49 -13.11
N LEU A 16 1.34 -4.34 -13.60
CA LEU A 16 2.52 -4.18 -12.74
C LEU A 16 2.56 -2.81 -12.05
N VAL A 17 2.10 -1.75 -12.70
CA VAL A 17 2.01 -0.42 -12.06
C VAL A 17 0.92 -0.42 -11.00
N SER A 18 -0.27 -0.95 -11.30
CA SER A 18 -1.37 -1.02 -10.33
C SER A 18 -1.05 -1.96 -9.17
N ALA A 19 -0.47 -3.13 -9.44
CA ALA A 19 0.01 -4.02 -8.39
C ALA A 19 1.14 -3.36 -7.58
N GLY A 20 2.09 -2.67 -8.22
CA GLY A 20 3.16 -1.94 -7.54
C GLY A 20 2.66 -0.78 -6.67
N CYS A 21 1.48 -0.23 -6.96
CA CYS A 21 0.82 0.74 -6.08
C CYS A 21 0.26 0.07 -4.82
N ALA A 22 -0.34 -1.11 -4.96
CA ALA A 22 -0.85 -1.90 -3.84
C ALA A 22 0.29 -2.50 -3.01
N ILE A 23 1.28 -3.09 -3.68
CA ILE A 23 2.45 -3.74 -3.07
C ILE A 23 3.35 -2.68 -2.44
N GLY A 24 3.28 -2.54 -1.15
CA GLY A 24 4.06 -1.55 -0.41
C GLY A 24 4.49 -2.05 0.96
N ILE A 25 4.74 -1.11 1.85
CA ILE A 25 5.08 -1.38 3.26
C ILE A 25 3.98 -2.22 3.94
N GLY A 26 2.72 -2.04 3.52
CA GLY A 26 1.58 -2.82 4.00
C GLY A 26 1.72 -4.33 3.83
N ASN A 27 2.30 -4.79 2.72
CA ASN A 27 2.49 -6.21 2.40
C ASN A 27 3.73 -6.80 3.04
N VAL A 28 4.82 -6.03 3.01
CA VAL A 28 6.14 -6.57 3.40
C VAL A 28 6.45 -6.38 4.87
N TRP A 29 5.75 -5.49 5.55
CA TRP A 29 5.92 -5.19 6.95
C TRP A 29 4.63 -5.42 7.77
N ARG A 30 3.55 -4.64 7.47
CA ARG A 30 2.34 -4.68 8.31
C ARG A 30 1.66 -6.05 8.27
N PHE A 31 1.57 -6.67 7.09
CA PHE A 31 0.91 -7.97 6.96
C PHE A 31 1.55 -9.08 7.79
N PRO A 32 2.88 -9.34 7.72
CA PRO A 32 3.51 -10.33 8.60
C PRO A 32 3.37 -9.99 10.08
N TYR A 33 3.53 -8.71 10.44
CA TYR A 33 3.36 -8.25 11.82
C TYR A 33 1.96 -8.53 12.36
N VAL A 34 0.92 -8.12 11.64
CA VAL A 34 -0.48 -8.36 12.04
C VAL A 34 -0.79 -9.85 12.06
N ALA A 35 -0.29 -10.65 11.11
CA ALA A 35 -0.42 -12.09 11.11
C ALA A 35 0.23 -12.74 12.34
N GLY A 36 1.40 -12.26 12.75
CA GLY A 36 2.11 -12.69 13.96
C GLY A 36 1.29 -12.47 15.23
N GLN A 37 0.71 -11.29 15.37
CA GLN A 37 -0.13 -10.92 16.51
C GLN A 37 -1.49 -11.64 16.55
N ASN A 38 -2.01 -12.06 15.40
CA ASN A 38 -3.38 -12.56 15.27
C ASN A 38 -3.45 -14.06 14.93
N GLY A 39 -2.54 -14.87 15.45
CA GLY A 39 -2.64 -16.33 15.39
C GLY A 39 -2.24 -16.96 14.05
N GLY A 40 -1.55 -16.22 13.17
CA GLY A 40 -0.96 -16.76 11.94
C GLY A 40 -1.96 -17.24 10.90
N GLY A 41 -2.04 -18.55 10.64
CA GLY A 41 -2.80 -19.11 9.53
C GLY A 41 -4.30 -18.82 9.52
N VAL A 42 -4.95 -18.65 10.69
CA VAL A 42 -6.38 -18.26 10.76
C VAL A 42 -6.57 -16.83 10.28
N PHE A 43 -5.69 -15.91 10.67
CA PHE A 43 -5.70 -14.54 10.14
C PHE A 43 -5.54 -14.55 8.63
N VAL A 44 -4.59 -15.31 8.08
CA VAL A 44 -4.36 -15.41 6.62
C VAL A 44 -5.62 -15.91 5.91
N LEU A 45 -6.31 -16.91 6.46
CA LEU A 45 -7.55 -17.44 5.90
C LEU A 45 -8.64 -16.34 5.80
N PHE A 46 -8.90 -15.61 6.91
CA PHE A 46 -9.89 -14.53 6.91
C PHE A 46 -9.47 -13.35 6.04
N TYR A 47 -8.18 -13.02 6.01
CA TYR A 47 -7.65 -11.99 5.11
C TYR A 47 -7.97 -12.29 3.65
N LEU A 48 -7.69 -13.52 3.17
CA LEU A 48 -8.01 -13.91 1.79
C LEU A 48 -9.51 -13.86 1.50
N LEU A 49 -10.34 -14.28 2.46
CA LEU A 49 -11.79 -14.20 2.33
C LEU A 49 -12.25 -12.73 2.16
N PHE A 50 -11.81 -11.82 3.05
CA PHE A 50 -12.20 -10.42 2.97
C PHE A 50 -11.61 -9.70 1.77
N LEU A 51 -10.40 -10.05 1.34
CA LEU A 51 -9.81 -9.51 0.12
C LEU A 51 -10.70 -9.81 -1.11
N LEU A 52 -11.22 -11.04 -1.22
CA LEU A 52 -12.11 -11.41 -2.32
C LEU A 52 -13.50 -10.77 -2.18
N CYS A 53 -14.07 -10.76 -0.97
CA CYS A 53 -15.44 -10.26 -0.76
C CYS A 53 -15.53 -8.74 -0.74
N MET A 54 -14.50 -8.04 -0.26
CA MET A 54 -14.51 -6.60 -0.07
C MET A 54 -13.49 -5.89 -0.96
N GLY A 55 -12.23 -6.33 -0.94
CA GLY A 55 -11.14 -5.70 -1.67
C GLY A 55 -11.37 -5.68 -3.18
N VAL A 56 -11.60 -6.83 -3.80
CA VAL A 56 -11.86 -6.92 -5.25
C VAL A 56 -13.06 -6.08 -5.70
N PRO A 57 -14.24 -6.10 -5.05
CA PRO A 57 -15.35 -5.23 -5.41
C PRO A 57 -15.03 -3.73 -5.35
N VAL A 58 -14.41 -3.26 -4.26
CA VAL A 58 -14.11 -1.83 -4.09
C VAL A 58 -13.03 -1.39 -5.07
N LEU A 59 -11.99 -2.20 -5.27
CA LEU A 59 -10.98 -1.96 -6.32
C LEU A 59 -11.62 -1.85 -7.71
N THR A 60 -12.56 -2.74 -8.03
CA THR A 60 -13.29 -2.69 -9.31
C THR A 60 -14.08 -1.39 -9.46
N MET A 61 -14.68 -0.88 -8.37
CA MET A 61 -15.42 0.39 -8.38
C MET A 61 -14.51 1.59 -8.59
N GLU A 62 -13.37 1.62 -7.91
CA GLU A 62 -12.39 2.70 -8.06
C GLU A 62 -11.82 2.74 -9.48
N LEU A 63 -11.42 1.59 -10.03
CA LEU A 63 -11.00 1.45 -11.44
C LEU A 63 -12.10 1.87 -12.42
N ALA A 64 -13.38 1.54 -12.13
CA ALA A 64 -14.50 1.88 -12.99
C ALA A 64 -14.75 3.39 -13.07
N VAL A 65 -14.68 4.09 -11.94
CA VAL A 65 -14.82 5.55 -11.89
C VAL A 65 -13.70 6.20 -12.71
N GLY A 66 -12.47 5.75 -12.57
CA GLY A 66 -11.32 6.23 -13.34
C GLY A 66 -11.50 5.97 -14.84
N ARG A 67 -11.82 4.72 -15.24
CA ARG A 67 -11.95 4.33 -16.64
C ARG A 67 -13.10 5.05 -17.36
N ALA A 68 -14.25 5.18 -16.71
CA ALA A 68 -15.40 5.89 -17.27
C ALA A 68 -15.20 7.41 -17.30
N GLY A 69 -14.55 7.97 -16.26
CA GLY A 69 -14.29 9.41 -16.15
C GLY A 69 -13.15 9.93 -17.01
N ARG A 70 -12.14 9.09 -17.32
CA ARG A 70 -10.93 9.44 -18.09
C ARG A 70 -10.19 10.66 -17.56
N LYS A 71 -10.28 10.90 -16.24
CA LYS A 71 -9.64 12.00 -15.52
C LYS A 71 -9.21 11.54 -14.15
N SER A 72 -8.48 12.39 -13.43
CA SER A 72 -8.24 12.23 -12.00
C SER A 72 -9.54 12.42 -11.20
N ALA A 73 -9.53 12.04 -9.93
CA ALA A 73 -10.71 11.88 -9.10
C ALA A 73 -11.74 13.02 -9.19
N VAL A 74 -11.33 14.27 -8.97
CA VAL A 74 -12.26 15.42 -9.06
C VAL A 74 -12.93 15.50 -10.42
N GLY A 75 -12.14 15.33 -11.49
CA GLY A 75 -12.63 15.38 -12.85
C GLY A 75 -13.51 14.20 -13.22
N ALA A 76 -13.17 13.00 -12.78
CA ALA A 76 -13.93 11.78 -13.03
C ALA A 76 -15.32 11.85 -12.36
N TYR A 77 -15.37 12.26 -11.10
CA TYR A 77 -16.65 12.49 -10.41
C TYR A 77 -17.51 13.50 -11.14
N ARG A 78 -16.96 14.67 -11.57
CA ARG A 78 -17.70 15.70 -12.31
C ARG A 78 -18.29 15.20 -13.62
N VAL A 79 -17.62 14.29 -14.30
CA VAL A 79 -18.12 13.69 -15.57
C VAL A 79 -19.25 12.70 -15.31
N LEU A 80 -19.19 11.96 -14.21
CA LEU A 80 -20.10 10.83 -13.93
C LEU A 80 -21.27 11.21 -13.01
N GLU A 81 -21.13 12.25 -12.21
CA GLU A 81 -22.15 12.68 -11.27
C GLU A 81 -23.37 13.30 -11.96
N LYS A 82 -24.51 13.27 -11.29
CA LYS A 82 -25.72 13.93 -11.76
C LYS A 82 -25.63 15.44 -11.65
N PRO A 83 -26.23 16.20 -12.56
CA PRO A 83 -26.29 17.65 -12.46
C PRO A 83 -26.82 18.12 -11.08
N GLY A 84 -26.11 19.05 -10.45
CA GLY A 84 -26.44 19.57 -9.12
C GLY A 84 -25.97 18.75 -7.94
N SER A 85 -25.35 17.58 -8.14
CA SER A 85 -24.72 16.82 -7.06
C SER A 85 -23.30 17.33 -6.75
N LYS A 86 -22.75 16.91 -5.63
CA LYS A 86 -21.43 17.38 -5.14
C LYS A 86 -20.46 16.23 -4.86
N TRP A 87 -20.59 15.11 -5.57
CA TRP A 87 -19.69 13.96 -5.39
C TRP A 87 -18.23 14.28 -5.72
N HIS A 88 -17.98 15.23 -6.62
CA HIS A 88 -16.64 15.69 -6.96
C HIS A 88 -15.85 16.27 -5.76
N VAL A 89 -16.53 16.68 -4.68
CA VAL A 89 -15.88 17.11 -3.43
C VAL A 89 -15.05 15.98 -2.85
N HIS A 90 -15.52 14.72 -2.96
CA HIS A 90 -14.73 13.55 -2.54
C HIS A 90 -13.37 13.47 -3.26
N GLY A 91 -13.31 13.86 -4.53
CA GLY A 91 -12.03 13.88 -5.25
C GLY A 91 -10.96 14.76 -4.58
N TRP A 92 -11.36 15.87 -3.94
CA TRP A 92 -10.43 16.69 -3.16
C TRP A 92 -9.96 16.01 -1.87
N PHE A 93 -10.85 15.27 -1.20
CA PHE A 93 -10.46 14.43 -0.06
C PHE A 93 -9.48 13.32 -0.47
N CYS A 94 -9.65 12.73 -1.65
CA CYS A 94 -8.71 11.75 -2.20
C CYS A 94 -7.31 12.37 -2.41
N ILE A 95 -7.24 13.58 -2.97
CA ILE A 95 -5.97 14.30 -3.18
C ILE A 95 -5.31 14.61 -1.82
N LEU A 96 -6.09 15.11 -0.85
CA LEU A 96 -5.60 15.35 0.51
C LEU A 96 -5.06 14.05 1.14
N GLY A 97 -5.77 12.93 1.00
CA GLY A 97 -5.33 11.63 1.48
C GLY A 97 -4.02 11.17 0.85
N CYS A 98 -3.84 11.40 -0.46
CA CYS A 98 -2.56 11.11 -1.14
C CYS A 98 -1.40 11.96 -0.61
N TYR A 99 -1.62 13.25 -0.34
CA TYR A 99 -0.58 14.09 0.26
C TYR A 99 -0.22 13.63 1.67
N LEU A 100 -1.22 13.42 2.53
CA LEU A 100 -0.99 12.92 3.90
C LEU A 100 -0.26 11.57 3.90
N LEU A 101 -0.67 10.65 3.02
CA LEU A 101 0.04 9.38 2.85
C LEU A 101 1.51 9.61 2.50
N MET A 102 1.80 10.49 1.54
CA MET A 102 3.17 10.72 1.10
C MET A 102 4.04 11.46 2.11
N MET A 103 3.46 12.23 3.02
CA MET A 103 4.22 12.93 4.07
C MET A 103 4.98 11.96 4.98
N TYR A 104 4.35 10.89 5.44
CA TYR A 104 5.05 9.90 6.27
C TYR A 104 5.65 8.74 5.46
N TYR A 105 5.00 8.31 4.40
CA TYR A 105 5.42 7.15 3.63
C TYR A 105 6.78 7.34 2.93
N THR A 106 7.08 8.57 2.46
CA THR A 106 8.38 8.91 1.87
C THR A 106 9.51 8.85 2.92
N THR A 107 9.23 9.21 4.17
CA THR A 107 10.17 9.10 5.28
C THR A 107 10.48 7.63 5.58
N VAL A 108 9.46 6.77 5.71
CA VAL A 108 9.64 5.34 5.96
C VAL A 108 10.32 4.65 4.78
N SER A 109 9.98 5.03 3.54
CA SER A 109 10.70 4.54 2.35
C SER A 109 12.19 4.94 2.36
N GLY A 110 12.49 6.12 2.87
CA GLY A 110 13.87 6.59 3.12
C GLY A 110 14.61 5.71 4.12
N TRP A 111 13.96 5.25 5.19
CA TRP A 111 14.57 4.31 6.17
C TRP A 111 14.98 3.00 5.51
N MET A 112 14.15 2.45 4.61
CA MET A 112 14.47 1.23 3.87
C MET A 112 15.74 1.41 3.01
N LEU A 113 15.87 2.56 2.32
CA LEU A 113 17.06 2.90 1.54
C LEU A 113 18.29 3.06 2.42
N SER A 114 18.17 3.74 3.57
CA SER A 114 19.27 3.87 4.56
C SER A 114 19.77 2.49 4.98
N TYR A 115 18.87 1.59 5.35
CA TYR A 115 19.24 0.24 5.79
C TYR A 115 19.85 -0.62 4.66
N PHE A 116 19.34 -0.48 3.45
CA PHE A 116 19.98 -1.10 2.27
C PHE A 116 21.45 -0.67 2.17
N VAL A 117 21.74 0.62 2.26
CA VAL A 117 23.11 1.14 2.19
C VAL A 117 23.93 0.70 3.40
N LYS A 118 23.38 0.74 4.63
CA LYS A 118 24.07 0.28 5.85
C LYS A 118 24.47 -1.20 5.74
N PHE A 119 23.59 -2.07 5.23
CA PHE A 119 23.95 -3.47 4.98
C PHE A 119 25.01 -3.61 3.88
N ALA A 120 24.89 -2.88 2.77
CA ALA A 120 25.86 -2.87 1.69
C ALA A 120 27.26 -2.44 2.16
N MET A 121 27.32 -1.48 3.08
CA MET A 121 28.56 -1.00 3.70
C MET A 121 29.09 -1.94 4.80
N GLY A 122 28.29 -2.91 5.28
CA GLY A 122 28.68 -3.86 6.32
C GLY A 122 28.58 -3.30 7.73
N THR A 123 27.77 -2.26 7.97
CA THR A 123 27.60 -1.60 9.26
C THR A 123 27.24 -2.57 10.38
N PHE A 124 26.42 -3.59 10.12
CA PHE A 124 25.95 -4.54 11.12
C PHE A 124 26.92 -5.70 11.42
N THR A 125 28.06 -5.77 10.73
CA THR A 125 29.01 -6.87 10.87
C THR A 125 29.67 -6.86 12.25
N GLY A 126 29.48 -7.94 13.01
CA GLY A 126 30.07 -8.10 14.35
C GLY A 126 29.34 -7.32 15.46
N MET A 127 28.21 -6.71 15.19
CA MET A 127 27.38 -6.03 16.18
C MET A 127 26.62 -7.03 17.05
N ASN A 128 26.49 -6.73 18.34
CA ASN A 128 25.56 -7.42 19.24
C ASN A 128 24.15 -6.84 19.14
N THR A 129 23.18 -7.47 19.80
CA THR A 129 21.74 -7.10 19.73
C THR A 129 21.48 -5.64 20.12
N ASP A 130 22.15 -5.15 21.18
CA ASP A 130 21.96 -3.77 21.66
C ASP A 130 22.53 -2.76 20.67
N GLN A 131 23.66 -3.06 20.07
CA GLN A 131 24.27 -2.22 19.05
C GLN A 131 23.41 -2.16 17.78
N VAL A 132 22.84 -3.29 17.35
CA VAL A 132 21.91 -3.33 16.22
C VAL A 132 20.66 -2.48 16.50
N ALA A 133 20.10 -2.59 17.71
CA ALA A 133 18.97 -1.75 18.13
C ALA A 133 19.36 -0.26 18.19
N GLY A 134 20.57 0.06 18.63
CA GLY A 134 21.12 1.41 18.66
C GLY A 134 21.17 2.08 17.28
N VAL A 135 21.49 1.33 16.22
CA VAL A 135 21.55 1.87 14.82
C VAL A 135 20.20 2.49 14.41
N PHE A 136 19.08 1.88 14.81
CA PHE A 136 17.75 2.43 14.51
C PHE A 136 17.48 3.71 15.33
N GLY A 137 17.77 3.67 16.61
CA GLY A 137 17.63 4.86 17.49
C GLY A 137 18.50 6.04 17.03
N ASP A 138 19.74 5.78 16.65
CA ASP A 138 20.68 6.80 16.14
C ASP A 138 20.17 7.41 14.83
N MET A 139 19.63 6.59 13.93
CA MET A 139 19.02 7.09 12.69
C MET A 139 17.81 7.98 12.98
N LEU A 140 16.91 7.56 13.87
CA LEU A 140 15.71 8.36 14.22
C LEU A 140 16.11 9.65 14.94
N GLY A 141 17.16 9.62 15.75
CA GLY A 141 17.73 10.79 16.44
C GLY A 141 18.47 11.77 15.52
N ASN A 142 18.76 11.38 14.27
CA ASN A 142 19.52 12.20 13.31
C ASN A 142 18.61 12.78 12.21
N PRO A 143 18.12 14.04 12.37
CA PRO A 143 17.25 14.66 11.37
C PRO A 143 17.92 14.84 10.00
N GLY A 144 19.25 14.98 9.97
CA GLY A 144 20.01 15.10 8.74
C GLY A 144 20.01 13.82 7.92
N GLU A 145 20.23 12.66 8.53
CA GLU A 145 20.19 11.36 7.89
C GLU A 145 18.75 11.04 7.40
N MET A 146 17.77 11.20 8.29
CA MET A 146 16.36 10.97 7.92
C MET A 146 15.91 11.87 6.78
N GLY A 147 16.20 13.18 6.87
CA GLY A 147 15.84 14.15 5.83
C GLY A 147 16.53 13.89 4.50
N PHE A 148 17.80 13.47 4.51
CA PHE A 148 18.53 13.11 3.29
C PHE A 148 17.86 11.93 2.55
N TRP A 149 17.59 10.83 3.24
CA TRP A 149 16.98 9.65 2.60
C TRP A 149 15.53 9.88 2.16
N MET A 150 14.76 10.64 2.94
CA MET A 150 13.44 11.10 2.53
C MET A 150 13.54 11.96 1.27
N ALA A 151 14.46 12.93 1.22
CA ALA A 151 14.65 13.79 0.06
C ALA A 151 15.07 13.02 -1.19
N VAL A 152 15.96 12.02 -1.06
CA VAL A 152 16.34 11.11 -2.15
C VAL A 152 15.09 10.40 -2.70
N THR A 153 14.24 9.85 -1.82
CA THR A 153 13.00 9.18 -2.21
C THR A 153 12.08 10.12 -3.00
N VAL A 154 11.85 11.33 -2.48
CA VAL A 154 10.93 12.31 -3.09
C VAL A 154 11.46 12.79 -4.44
N VAL A 155 12.74 13.22 -4.50
CA VAL A 155 13.34 13.78 -5.72
C VAL A 155 13.42 12.73 -6.83
N VAL A 156 13.89 11.52 -6.53
CA VAL A 156 13.97 10.43 -7.52
C VAL A 156 12.57 10.03 -7.99
N GLY A 157 11.58 9.95 -7.09
CA GLY A 157 10.20 9.61 -7.44
C GLY A 157 9.57 10.62 -8.41
N PHE A 158 9.63 11.92 -8.11
CA PHE A 158 9.12 12.96 -9.01
C PHE A 158 9.92 13.08 -10.30
N PHE A 159 11.24 12.84 -10.27
CA PHE A 159 12.03 12.77 -11.48
C PHE A 159 11.55 11.67 -12.43
N ILE A 160 11.27 10.46 -11.92
CA ILE A 160 10.72 9.37 -12.72
C ILE A 160 9.35 9.74 -13.29
N CYS A 161 8.43 10.24 -12.47
CA CYS A 161 7.09 10.64 -12.91
C CYS A 161 7.12 11.80 -13.93
N SER A 162 8.11 12.69 -13.85
CA SER A 162 8.28 13.78 -14.82
C SER A 162 8.55 13.31 -16.25
N ARG A 163 9.04 12.06 -16.43
CA ARG A 163 9.31 11.44 -17.73
C ARG A 163 8.05 10.93 -18.46
N GLY A 164 6.88 11.02 -17.82
CA GLY A 164 5.59 10.57 -18.36
C GLY A 164 5.22 9.16 -17.95
N LEU A 165 3.99 8.76 -18.31
CA LEU A 165 3.43 7.47 -17.92
C LEU A 165 4.26 6.30 -18.49
N GLN A 166 4.46 6.24 -19.80
CA GLN A 166 5.10 5.09 -20.46
C GLN A 166 6.60 5.05 -20.27
N ASN A 167 7.29 6.18 -20.49
CA ASN A 167 8.76 6.25 -20.45
C ASN A 167 9.33 6.40 -19.05
N GLY A 168 8.54 6.90 -18.09
CA GLY A 168 8.90 7.03 -16.68
C GLY A 168 8.31 5.92 -15.84
N LEU A 169 7.05 6.10 -15.40
CA LEU A 169 6.39 5.24 -14.43
C LEU A 169 6.32 3.77 -14.89
N GLU A 170 5.73 3.50 -16.06
CA GLU A 170 5.51 2.12 -16.52
C GLU A 170 6.83 1.37 -16.74
N LYS A 171 7.81 2.01 -17.39
CA LYS A 171 9.09 1.39 -17.68
C LYS A 171 9.86 1.04 -16.41
N ILE A 172 9.97 1.98 -15.47
CA ILE A 172 10.70 1.78 -14.21
C ILE A 172 9.99 0.76 -13.34
N THR A 173 8.66 0.86 -13.18
CA THR A 173 7.89 -0.09 -12.36
C THR A 173 7.98 -1.51 -12.90
N LYS A 174 7.98 -1.74 -14.22
CA LYS A 174 8.17 -3.08 -14.80
C LYS A 174 9.48 -3.72 -14.34
N TRP A 175 10.61 -2.99 -14.41
CA TRP A 175 11.89 -3.49 -13.97
C TRP A 175 11.96 -3.69 -12.45
N MET A 176 11.40 -2.75 -11.67
CA MET A 176 11.33 -2.86 -10.22
C MET A 176 10.51 -4.07 -9.79
N MET A 177 9.33 -4.28 -10.39
CA MET A 177 8.47 -5.43 -10.07
C MET A 177 9.10 -6.75 -10.47
N ALA A 178 9.79 -6.82 -11.61
CA ALA A 178 10.54 -8.02 -12.01
C ALA A 178 11.67 -8.32 -11.02
N ALA A 179 12.44 -7.33 -10.62
CA ALA A 179 13.48 -7.47 -9.60
C ALA A 179 12.90 -7.87 -8.23
N LEU A 180 11.78 -7.25 -7.82
CA LEU A 180 11.08 -7.56 -6.57
C LEU A 180 10.63 -9.02 -6.54
N LEU A 181 9.99 -9.52 -7.61
CA LEU A 181 9.56 -10.91 -7.69
C LEU A 181 10.74 -11.89 -7.66
N LEU A 182 11.85 -11.55 -8.32
CA LEU A 182 13.08 -12.35 -8.26
C LEU A 182 13.65 -12.38 -6.83
N LEU A 183 13.73 -11.22 -6.17
CA LEU A 183 14.22 -11.11 -4.79
C LEU A 183 13.35 -11.92 -3.82
N ILE A 184 12.02 -11.87 -3.97
CA ILE A 184 11.11 -12.70 -3.18
C ILE A 184 11.44 -14.19 -3.31
N LEU A 185 11.63 -14.68 -4.54
CA LEU A 185 11.96 -16.10 -4.77
C LEU A 185 13.28 -16.49 -4.12
N VAL A 186 14.29 -15.65 -4.23
CA VAL A 186 15.61 -15.89 -3.62
C VAL A 186 15.53 -15.85 -2.09
N LEU A 187 14.91 -14.83 -1.51
CA LEU A 187 14.80 -14.66 -0.07
C LEU A 187 13.90 -15.73 0.57
N ALA A 188 12.74 -16.03 -0.03
CA ALA A 188 11.87 -17.10 0.45
C ALA A 188 12.55 -18.45 0.35
N GLY A 189 13.20 -18.77 -0.79
CA GLY A 189 13.96 -19.98 -0.96
C GLY A 189 15.04 -20.16 0.11
N HIS A 190 15.78 -19.10 0.43
CA HIS A 190 16.75 -19.11 1.52
C HIS A 190 16.09 -19.33 2.89
N SER A 191 14.99 -18.64 3.20
CA SER A 191 14.33 -18.76 4.49
C SER A 191 13.73 -20.17 4.72
N LEU A 192 13.29 -20.85 3.65
CA LEU A 192 12.72 -22.20 3.73
C LEU A 192 13.74 -23.29 4.09
N ILE A 193 15.03 -23.05 3.93
CA ILE A 193 16.10 -24.00 4.28
C ILE A 193 16.67 -23.78 5.70
N LEU A 194 16.20 -22.78 6.43
CA LEU A 194 16.61 -22.51 7.81
C LEU A 194 16.06 -23.58 8.78
N GLN A 195 16.77 -23.84 9.90
CA GLN A 195 16.41 -24.89 10.84
C GLN A 195 15.03 -24.76 11.47
N GLY A 196 14.55 -23.53 11.75
CA GLY A 196 13.22 -23.24 12.30
C GLY A 196 12.13 -23.03 11.24
N ALA A 197 12.42 -23.30 9.96
CA ALA A 197 11.49 -23.01 8.87
C ALA A 197 10.16 -23.75 9.00
N LYS A 198 10.18 -25.01 9.42
CA LYS A 198 8.98 -25.83 9.55
C LYS A 198 8.00 -25.29 10.58
N GLU A 199 8.50 -24.87 11.74
CA GLU A 199 7.71 -24.29 12.82
C GLU A 199 7.13 -22.93 12.39
N GLY A 200 7.93 -22.06 11.78
CA GLY A 200 7.49 -20.77 11.25
C GLY A 200 6.43 -20.90 10.16
N LEU A 201 6.60 -21.86 9.23
CA LEU A 201 5.60 -22.16 8.19
C LEU A 201 4.32 -22.73 8.77
N SER A 202 4.42 -23.64 9.76
CA SER A 202 3.26 -24.21 10.43
C SER A 202 2.45 -23.13 11.14
N PHE A 203 3.13 -22.22 11.86
CA PHE A 203 2.48 -21.08 12.49
C PHE A 203 1.74 -20.20 11.48
N TYR A 204 2.40 -19.89 10.38
CA TYR A 204 1.94 -18.90 9.41
C TYR A 204 0.86 -19.41 8.45
N LEU A 205 0.97 -20.66 7.99
CA LEU A 205 0.10 -21.21 6.94
C LEU A 205 -0.97 -22.15 7.43
N LEU A 206 -0.74 -22.85 8.56
CA LEU A 206 -1.72 -23.81 9.07
C LEU A 206 -2.71 -23.12 10.00
N PRO A 207 -4.02 -23.12 9.67
CA PRO A 207 -5.03 -22.53 10.53
C PRO A 207 -5.14 -23.28 11.86
N ASP A 208 -4.85 -22.60 12.96
CA ASP A 208 -5.01 -23.09 14.33
C ASP A 208 -6.05 -22.22 15.05
N PHE A 209 -7.30 -22.71 15.06
CA PHE A 209 -8.42 -22.00 15.68
C PHE A 209 -8.32 -21.95 17.21
N LYS A 210 -7.56 -22.86 17.86
CA LYS A 210 -7.30 -22.79 19.30
C LYS A 210 -6.44 -21.57 19.61
N ARG A 211 -5.33 -21.40 18.90
CA ARG A 211 -4.46 -20.21 19.02
C ARG A 211 -5.22 -18.91 18.72
N ALA A 212 -6.04 -18.91 17.65
CA ALA A 212 -6.85 -17.75 17.31
C ALA A 212 -7.90 -17.41 18.40
N SER A 213 -8.42 -18.43 19.10
CA SER A 213 -9.34 -18.22 20.23
C SER A 213 -8.66 -17.65 21.46
N GLU A 214 -7.39 -17.98 21.70
CA GLU A 214 -6.58 -17.42 22.79
C GLU A 214 -6.32 -15.93 22.59
N VAL A 215 -6.13 -15.50 21.33
CA VAL A 215 -6.03 -14.07 20.94
C VAL A 215 -7.41 -13.38 20.99
N GLY A 216 -8.47 -14.13 20.77
CA GLY A 216 -9.83 -13.64 20.57
C GLY A 216 -10.23 -13.66 19.09
N LEU A 217 -11.07 -14.62 18.70
CA LEU A 217 -11.45 -14.82 17.31
C LEU A 217 -12.07 -13.57 16.67
N GLY A 218 -12.83 -12.76 17.42
CA GLY A 218 -13.38 -11.49 16.96
C GLY A 218 -12.27 -10.50 16.56
N SER A 219 -11.23 -10.37 17.37
CA SER A 219 -10.06 -9.51 17.10
C SER A 219 -9.32 -9.97 15.85
N VAL A 220 -9.11 -11.28 15.69
CA VAL A 220 -8.46 -11.88 14.51
C VAL A 220 -9.24 -11.57 13.23
N ILE A 221 -10.56 -11.74 13.25
CA ILE A 221 -11.45 -11.44 12.11
C ILE A 221 -11.37 -9.95 11.76
N MET A 222 -11.43 -9.08 12.76
CA MET A 222 -11.36 -7.63 12.55
C MET A 222 -9.99 -7.20 12.00
N ALA A 223 -8.90 -7.73 12.55
CA ALA A 223 -7.56 -7.46 12.05
C ALA A 223 -7.38 -7.89 10.58
N ALA A 224 -7.92 -9.06 10.22
CA ALA A 224 -7.90 -9.58 8.86
C ALA A 224 -8.73 -8.72 7.90
N MET A 225 -9.90 -8.26 8.34
CA MET A 225 -10.77 -7.37 7.56
C MET A 225 -10.11 -6.00 7.33
N ASN A 226 -9.53 -5.41 8.37
CA ASN A 226 -8.78 -4.15 8.26
C ASN A 226 -7.58 -4.30 7.31
N GLN A 227 -6.80 -5.37 7.43
CA GLN A 227 -5.63 -5.60 6.59
C GLN A 227 -6.00 -5.81 5.12
N SER A 228 -7.11 -6.50 4.82
CA SER A 228 -7.58 -6.71 3.45
C SER A 228 -7.96 -5.41 2.73
N PHE A 229 -8.35 -4.40 3.49
CA PHE A 229 -8.67 -3.07 3.00
C PHE A 229 -7.43 -2.21 2.82
N PHE A 230 -6.55 -2.23 3.83
CA PHE A 230 -5.33 -1.45 3.86
C PHE A 230 -4.37 -1.85 2.75
N THR A 231 -4.22 -3.15 2.47
CA THR A 231 -3.22 -3.67 1.52
C THR A 231 -3.39 -3.10 0.09
N LEU A 232 -4.61 -2.78 -0.33
CA LEU A 232 -4.91 -2.27 -1.66
C LEU A 232 -4.89 -0.74 -1.76
N SER A 233 -4.68 -0.01 -0.66
CA SER A 233 -4.67 1.47 -0.60
C SER A 233 -5.93 2.09 -1.23
N LEU A 234 -7.12 1.50 -0.98
CA LEU A 234 -8.39 1.92 -1.56
C LEU A 234 -8.96 3.15 -0.84
N GLY A 235 -9.72 3.97 -1.58
CA GLY A 235 -10.47 5.11 -1.03
C GLY A 235 -9.85 6.48 -1.26
N ILE A 236 -8.58 6.55 -1.67
CA ILE A 236 -7.87 7.81 -1.97
C ILE A 236 -7.56 8.01 -3.46
N ALA A 237 -8.29 7.33 -4.33
CA ALA A 237 -8.12 7.39 -5.79
C ALA A 237 -6.75 6.91 -6.31
N ALA A 238 -6.00 6.17 -5.51
CA ALA A 238 -4.69 5.65 -5.92
C ALA A 238 -4.83 4.66 -7.09
N MET A 239 -5.90 3.88 -7.12
CA MET A 239 -6.22 2.95 -8.21
C MET A 239 -7.07 3.58 -9.30
N GLU A 240 -7.89 4.58 -8.99
CA GLU A 240 -8.72 5.29 -9.96
C GLU A 240 -7.90 5.90 -11.09
N ILE A 241 -6.75 6.52 -10.74
CA ILE A 241 -5.89 7.15 -11.75
C ILE A 241 -5.43 6.15 -12.80
N PHE A 242 -5.11 4.91 -12.40
CA PHE A 242 -4.71 3.85 -13.32
C PHE A 242 -5.89 3.36 -14.16
N GLY A 243 -7.08 3.29 -13.57
CA GLY A 243 -8.33 3.08 -14.31
C GLY A 243 -8.49 4.09 -15.44
N SER A 244 -8.18 5.37 -15.19
CA SER A 244 -8.30 6.43 -16.20
C SER A 244 -7.37 6.27 -17.41
N TYR A 245 -6.30 5.48 -17.28
CA TYR A 245 -5.35 5.17 -18.35
C TYR A 245 -5.62 3.83 -19.05
N MET A 246 -6.61 3.04 -18.58
CA MET A 246 -6.95 1.75 -19.15
C MET A 246 -7.71 1.86 -20.47
N SER A 247 -7.51 0.86 -21.35
CA SER A 247 -8.42 0.57 -22.47
C SER A 247 -9.68 -0.17 -22.01
N GLU A 248 -10.67 -0.30 -22.90
CA GLU A 248 -11.91 -1.05 -22.64
C GLU A 248 -11.83 -2.53 -23.10
N GLU A 249 -10.66 -3.03 -23.46
CA GLU A 249 -10.47 -4.37 -24.01
C GLU A 249 -10.71 -5.49 -22.98
N HIS A 250 -10.48 -5.18 -21.69
CA HIS A 250 -10.59 -6.15 -20.59
C HIS A 250 -11.56 -5.69 -19.51
N THR A 251 -12.26 -6.70 -18.92
CA THR A 251 -13.18 -6.45 -17.80
C THR A 251 -12.41 -6.02 -16.54
N LEU A 252 -12.99 -5.08 -15.79
CA LEU A 252 -12.34 -4.57 -14.58
C LEU A 252 -12.25 -5.60 -13.45
N ALA A 253 -13.26 -6.48 -13.32
CA ALA A 253 -13.21 -7.55 -12.33
C ALA A 253 -12.04 -8.51 -12.58
N GLY A 254 -11.76 -8.85 -13.84
CA GLY A 254 -10.61 -9.69 -14.19
C GLY A 254 -9.27 -9.02 -13.86
N GLU A 255 -9.16 -7.72 -14.10
CA GLU A 255 -7.94 -6.96 -13.78
C GLU A 255 -7.79 -6.77 -12.26
N ALA A 256 -8.87 -6.47 -11.53
CA ALA A 256 -8.87 -6.36 -10.08
C ALA A 256 -8.41 -7.66 -9.40
N VAL A 257 -8.92 -8.82 -9.85
CA VAL A 257 -8.48 -10.13 -9.33
C VAL A 257 -6.99 -10.37 -9.58
N ARG A 258 -6.45 -9.96 -10.74
CA ARG A 258 -5.01 -10.09 -11.03
C ARG A 258 -4.15 -9.17 -10.17
N ILE A 259 -4.58 -7.93 -9.97
CA ILE A 259 -3.90 -6.98 -9.08
C ILE A 259 -3.90 -7.53 -7.65
N CYS A 260 -5.06 -7.95 -7.13
CA CYS A 260 -5.16 -8.58 -5.81
C CYS A 260 -4.32 -9.85 -5.70
N GLY A 261 -4.26 -10.66 -6.77
CA GLY A 261 -3.44 -11.87 -6.80
C GLY A 261 -1.94 -11.57 -6.70
N LEU A 262 -1.43 -10.55 -7.40
CA LEU A 262 -0.04 -10.13 -7.30
C LEU A 262 0.26 -9.51 -5.92
N ASP A 263 -0.62 -8.68 -5.40
CA ASP A 263 -0.53 -8.11 -4.06
C ASP A 263 -0.45 -9.19 -2.99
N THR A 264 -1.38 -10.15 -3.04
CA THR A 264 -1.41 -11.29 -2.12
C THR A 264 -0.16 -12.17 -2.23
N LEU A 265 0.31 -12.42 -3.45
CA LEU A 265 1.53 -13.20 -3.67
C LEU A 265 2.71 -12.57 -2.92
N VAL A 266 2.87 -11.25 -3.00
CA VAL A 266 3.95 -10.54 -2.30
C VAL A 266 3.72 -10.55 -0.79
N ALA A 267 2.51 -10.29 -0.30
CA ALA A 267 2.18 -10.32 1.12
C ALA A 267 2.45 -11.71 1.74
N LEU A 268 1.97 -12.76 1.09
CA LEU A 268 2.21 -14.14 1.55
C LEU A 268 3.69 -14.51 1.50
N SER A 269 4.40 -14.10 0.46
CA SER A 269 5.83 -14.37 0.32
C SER A 269 6.67 -13.62 1.36
N ALA A 270 6.28 -12.41 1.75
CA ALA A 270 6.92 -11.69 2.85
C ALA A 270 6.82 -12.48 4.17
N GLY A 271 5.66 -13.09 4.44
CA GLY A 271 5.49 -14.01 5.57
C GLY A 271 6.40 -15.25 5.45
N LEU A 272 6.53 -15.84 4.24
CA LEU A 272 7.45 -16.97 4.01
C LEU A 272 8.94 -16.61 4.23
N ILE A 273 9.29 -15.34 4.13
CA ILE A 273 10.63 -14.83 4.43
C ILE A 273 10.78 -14.62 5.94
N ILE A 274 9.81 -13.95 6.57
CA ILE A 274 9.94 -13.42 7.93
C ILE A 274 9.70 -14.51 8.98
N PHE A 275 8.61 -15.30 8.88
CA PHE A 275 8.29 -16.29 9.92
C PHE A 275 9.34 -17.41 10.08
N PRO A 276 9.83 -18.05 9.00
CA PRO A 276 10.93 -18.99 9.15
C PRO A 276 12.18 -18.39 9.77
N ALA A 277 12.53 -17.16 9.39
CA ALA A 277 13.67 -16.46 9.96
C ALA A 277 13.48 -16.18 11.47
N CYS A 278 12.32 -15.63 11.88
CA CYS A 278 12.01 -15.37 13.28
C CYS A 278 12.10 -16.65 14.14
N PHE A 279 11.45 -17.72 13.70
CA PHE A 279 11.43 -19.00 14.43
C PHE A 279 12.81 -19.68 14.49
N SER A 280 13.63 -19.52 13.44
CA SER A 280 15.00 -20.08 13.41
C SER A 280 15.93 -19.41 14.42
N PHE A 281 15.69 -18.13 14.73
CA PHE A 281 16.53 -17.34 15.64
C PHE A 281 15.84 -17.02 16.96
N GLY A 282 14.68 -17.67 17.26
CA GLY A 282 13.97 -17.52 18.54
C GLY A 282 13.39 -16.13 18.77
N VAL A 283 13.05 -15.41 17.71
CA VAL A 283 12.54 -14.04 17.76
C VAL A 283 11.04 -14.02 17.56
N GLN A 284 10.33 -13.18 18.31
CA GLN A 284 8.89 -13.02 18.19
C GLN A 284 8.53 -12.15 16.96
N PRO A 285 7.57 -12.59 16.12
CA PRO A 285 7.20 -11.85 14.89
C PRO A 285 6.21 -10.71 15.12
N ASP A 286 5.95 -10.32 16.36
CA ASP A 286 4.90 -9.36 16.78
C ASP A 286 5.43 -7.98 17.22
N ALA A 287 6.69 -7.66 16.92
CA ALA A 287 7.39 -6.48 17.47
C ALA A 287 7.16 -5.16 16.68
N GLY A 288 6.18 -5.06 15.79
CA GLY A 288 5.88 -3.82 15.04
C GLY A 288 7.03 -3.34 14.14
N PRO A 289 7.30 -2.00 14.07
CA PRO A 289 8.44 -1.44 13.32
C PRO A 289 9.78 -2.03 13.74
N GLN A 290 9.90 -2.39 14.99
CA GLN A 290 11.10 -3.02 15.54
C GLN A 290 11.41 -4.37 14.88
N LEU A 291 10.39 -5.09 14.39
CA LEU A 291 10.59 -6.34 13.65
C LEU A 291 11.51 -6.11 12.44
N ILE A 292 11.27 -5.07 11.65
CA ILE A 292 12.01 -4.81 10.41
C ILE A 292 13.37 -4.13 10.69
N PHE A 293 13.42 -3.17 11.60
CA PHE A 293 14.60 -2.32 11.76
C PHE A 293 15.52 -2.72 12.92
N ILE A 294 15.07 -3.61 13.80
CA ILE A 294 15.87 -4.12 14.93
C ILE A 294 15.99 -5.63 14.83
N THR A 295 14.85 -6.34 14.81
CA THR A 295 14.82 -7.79 14.92
C THR A 295 15.44 -8.49 13.71
N LEU A 296 14.99 -8.21 12.50
CA LEU A 296 15.54 -8.82 11.29
C LEU A 296 17.00 -8.41 11.02
N PRO A 297 17.43 -7.15 11.18
CA PRO A 297 18.85 -6.82 11.15
C PRO A 297 19.69 -7.61 12.14
N ASN A 298 19.19 -7.86 13.36
CA ASN A 298 19.87 -8.71 14.32
C ASN A 298 19.97 -10.18 13.86
N VAL A 299 18.89 -10.72 13.25
CA VAL A 299 18.91 -12.04 12.59
C VAL A 299 20.00 -12.08 11.53
N PHE A 300 20.01 -11.09 10.61
CA PHE A 300 21.01 -11.03 9.54
C PHE A 300 22.43 -10.84 10.07
N ALA A 301 22.63 -10.04 11.11
CA ALA A 301 23.96 -9.84 11.73
C ALA A 301 24.56 -11.14 12.26
N ASN A 302 23.73 -12.08 12.72
CA ASN A 302 24.14 -13.33 13.35
C ASN A 302 24.13 -14.55 12.42
N MET A 303 23.72 -14.39 11.13
CA MET A 303 23.69 -15.52 10.19
C MET A 303 24.85 -15.49 9.19
N ALA A 304 25.22 -16.66 8.67
CA ALA A 304 26.23 -16.79 7.63
C ALA A 304 25.82 -16.02 6.36
N GLY A 305 26.69 -15.12 5.88
CA GLY A 305 26.37 -14.27 4.73
C GLY A 305 25.32 -13.18 5.00
N GLY A 306 25.01 -12.89 6.23
CA GLY A 306 23.94 -11.99 6.65
C GLY A 306 24.04 -10.58 6.08
N ARG A 307 25.24 -10.07 5.80
CA ARG A 307 25.45 -8.82 5.05
C ARG A 307 24.75 -8.83 3.71
N ILE A 308 24.90 -9.93 2.95
CA ILE A 308 24.29 -10.07 1.61
C ILE A 308 22.77 -10.25 1.76
N TRP A 309 22.33 -11.11 2.67
CA TRP A 309 20.89 -11.36 2.88
C TRP A 309 20.15 -10.13 3.38
N GLY A 310 20.72 -9.39 4.33
CA GLY A 310 20.16 -8.13 4.79
C GLY A 310 20.14 -7.06 3.69
N MET A 311 21.19 -6.94 2.89
CA MET A 311 21.21 -6.06 1.73
C MET A 311 20.12 -6.40 0.72
N LEU A 312 19.95 -7.67 0.36
CA LEU A 312 18.90 -8.12 -0.59
C LEU A 312 17.51 -7.91 -0.01
N PHE A 313 17.32 -8.16 1.30
CA PHE A 313 16.05 -7.92 1.97
C PHE A 313 15.67 -6.43 1.95
N PHE A 314 16.58 -5.52 2.33
CA PHE A 314 16.28 -4.09 2.30
C PHE A 314 16.21 -3.51 0.89
N LEU A 315 16.86 -4.12 -0.09
CA LEU A 315 16.63 -3.81 -1.51
C LEU A 315 15.20 -4.18 -1.94
N PHE A 316 14.72 -5.36 -1.54
CA PHE A 316 13.34 -5.78 -1.75
C PHE A 316 12.34 -4.82 -1.09
N MET A 317 12.56 -4.48 0.19
CA MET A 317 11.74 -3.53 0.94
C MET A 317 11.71 -2.15 0.28
N SER A 318 12.87 -1.64 -0.14
CA SER A 318 13.00 -0.35 -0.83
C SER A 318 12.26 -0.35 -2.16
N ALA A 319 12.37 -1.41 -2.96
CA ALA A 319 11.66 -1.52 -4.22
C ALA A 319 10.14 -1.58 -4.02
N ALA A 320 9.66 -2.33 -3.03
CA ALA A 320 8.24 -2.42 -2.70
C ALA A 320 7.68 -1.06 -2.25
N SER A 321 8.34 -0.38 -1.31
CA SER A 321 7.89 0.93 -0.84
C SER A 321 7.95 1.99 -1.95
N PHE A 322 9.01 2.01 -2.73
CA PHE A 322 9.21 3.01 -3.78
C PHE A 322 8.23 2.86 -4.95
N SER A 323 7.76 1.64 -5.27
CA SER A 323 6.72 1.44 -6.29
C SER A 323 5.40 2.12 -5.92
N THR A 324 5.00 2.08 -4.64
CA THR A 324 3.84 2.83 -4.14
C THR A 324 4.07 4.34 -4.20
N VAL A 325 5.27 4.82 -3.81
CA VAL A 325 5.60 6.25 -3.86
C VAL A 325 5.41 6.83 -5.27
N ILE A 326 6.02 6.21 -6.30
CA ILE A 326 5.90 6.73 -7.67
C ILE A 326 4.48 6.60 -8.23
N ALA A 327 3.72 5.59 -7.81
CA ALA A 327 2.33 5.41 -8.20
C ALA A 327 1.42 6.51 -7.63
N VAL A 328 1.57 6.85 -6.34
CA VAL A 328 0.79 7.94 -5.71
C VAL A 328 1.25 9.31 -6.22
N PHE A 329 2.54 9.50 -6.51
CA PHE A 329 3.04 10.72 -7.14
C PHE A 329 2.41 10.95 -8.52
N GLU A 330 2.22 9.91 -9.33
CA GLU A 330 1.51 10.03 -10.60
C GLU A 330 0.06 10.50 -10.40
N ASN A 331 -0.64 10.00 -9.36
CA ASN A 331 -1.98 10.49 -9.03
C ASN A 331 -1.99 11.99 -8.68
N LEU A 332 -1.04 12.45 -7.85
CA LEU A 332 -0.89 13.87 -7.51
C LEU A 332 -0.59 14.74 -8.74
N LEU A 333 0.33 14.28 -9.59
CA LEU A 333 0.67 14.98 -10.84
C LEU A 333 -0.54 15.10 -11.76
N SER A 334 -1.22 14.00 -12.03
CA SER A 334 -2.40 13.96 -12.89
C SER A 334 -3.52 14.83 -12.33
N SER A 335 -3.70 14.84 -11.01
CA SER A 335 -4.70 15.70 -10.35
C SER A 335 -4.37 17.17 -10.55
N CYS A 336 -3.10 17.58 -10.44
CA CYS A 336 -2.69 18.96 -10.71
C CYS A 336 -2.82 19.34 -12.19
N MET A 337 -2.50 18.42 -13.10
CA MET A 337 -2.65 18.64 -14.54
C MET A 337 -4.12 18.81 -14.93
N ASP A 338 -4.99 17.95 -14.42
CA ASP A 338 -6.42 17.96 -14.75
C ASP A 338 -7.18 19.14 -14.15
N ASN A 339 -6.88 19.51 -12.89
CA ASN A 339 -7.63 20.55 -12.17
C ASN A 339 -7.10 21.96 -12.40
N PHE A 340 -5.78 22.11 -12.58
CA PHE A 340 -5.14 23.42 -12.71
C PHE A 340 -4.56 23.69 -14.11
N GLY A 341 -4.64 22.71 -15.03
CA GLY A 341 -4.08 22.86 -16.38
C GLY A 341 -2.55 22.97 -16.41
N TRP A 342 -1.85 22.48 -15.37
CA TRP A 342 -0.39 22.56 -15.31
C TRP A 342 0.26 21.59 -16.30
N SER A 343 1.41 21.98 -16.83
CA SER A 343 2.27 21.03 -17.53
C SER A 343 2.83 19.98 -16.55
N ARG A 344 3.10 18.77 -17.03
CA ARG A 344 3.68 17.67 -16.22
C ARG A 344 4.95 18.13 -15.49
N ARG A 345 5.83 18.87 -16.18
CA ARG A 345 7.07 19.41 -15.58
C ARG A 345 6.78 20.36 -14.42
N LYS A 346 5.83 21.31 -14.60
CA LYS A 346 5.43 22.25 -13.54
C LYS A 346 4.82 21.49 -12.36
N ALA A 347 3.91 20.56 -12.63
CA ALA A 347 3.30 19.73 -11.60
C ALA A 347 4.37 18.93 -10.82
N SER A 348 5.35 18.31 -11.51
CA SER A 348 6.42 17.56 -10.84
C SER A 348 7.27 18.44 -9.93
N VAL A 349 7.70 19.62 -10.39
CA VAL A 349 8.56 20.49 -9.57
C VAL A 349 7.80 21.03 -8.36
N VAL A 350 6.57 21.52 -8.56
CA VAL A 350 5.77 22.08 -7.45
C VAL A 350 5.43 21.02 -6.41
N ASN A 351 5.00 19.83 -6.85
CA ASN A 351 4.69 18.76 -5.92
C ASN A 351 5.95 18.21 -5.23
N CYS A 352 7.09 18.14 -5.92
CA CYS A 352 8.36 17.75 -5.30
C CYS A 352 8.72 18.70 -4.14
N ILE A 353 8.69 20.01 -4.38
CA ILE A 353 8.97 21.00 -3.33
C ILE A 353 7.95 20.91 -2.19
N PHE A 354 6.66 20.78 -2.54
CA PHE A 354 5.61 20.68 -1.53
C PHE A 354 5.77 19.45 -0.64
N VAL A 355 5.98 18.25 -1.23
CA VAL A 355 6.14 16.99 -0.47
C VAL A 355 7.43 17.02 0.36
N LEU A 356 8.53 17.56 -0.17
CA LEU A 356 9.77 17.75 0.62
C LEU A 356 9.52 18.56 1.90
N ILE A 357 8.81 19.68 1.79
CA ILE A 357 8.49 20.54 2.95
C ILE A 357 7.47 19.86 3.87
N ALA A 358 6.41 19.29 3.29
CA ALA A 358 5.32 18.68 4.04
C ALA A 358 5.72 17.39 4.79
N SER A 359 6.78 16.69 4.35
CA SER A 359 7.33 15.52 5.06
C SER A 359 8.29 15.87 6.20
N LEU A 360 8.74 17.12 6.32
CA LEU A 360 9.64 17.53 7.40
C LEU A 360 9.06 17.32 8.81
N PRO A 361 7.78 17.58 9.10
CA PRO A 361 7.19 17.29 10.40
C PRO A 361 7.38 15.83 10.82
N CYS A 362 7.20 14.87 9.90
CA CYS A 362 7.40 13.45 10.15
C CYS A 362 8.89 13.15 10.47
N VAL A 363 9.83 13.74 9.72
CA VAL A 363 11.27 13.61 9.98
C VAL A 363 11.65 14.18 11.36
N LEU A 364 11.12 15.36 11.70
CA LEU A 364 11.42 16.04 12.96
C LEU A 364 10.70 15.43 14.16
N GLY A 365 9.62 14.69 13.95
CA GLY A 365 8.82 14.09 15.02
C GLY A 365 9.55 13.08 15.89
N TYR A 366 10.64 12.50 15.40
CA TYR A 366 11.47 11.53 16.17
C TYR A 366 12.66 12.16 16.91
N ASN A 367 12.93 13.44 16.67
CA ASN A 367 14.11 14.11 17.22
C ASN A 367 13.77 15.50 17.78
N VAL A 368 13.78 16.56 16.94
CA VAL A 368 13.56 17.95 17.39
C VAL A 368 12.16 18.15 17.98
N TRP A 369 11.16 17.45 17.45
CA TRP A 369 9.75 17.54 17.84
C TRP A 369 9.25 16.26 18.54
N SER A 370 10.14 15.47 19.14
CA SER A 370 9.80 14.19 19.81
C SER A 370 8.72 14.30 20.90
N ASN A 371 8.53 15.50 21.46
CA ASN A 371 7.46 15.78 22.45
C ASN A 371 6.15 16.25 21.81
N LEU A 372 6.08 16.37 20.48
CA LEU A 372 4.87 16.82 19.79
C LEU A 372 3.96 15.61 19.52
N HIS A 373 2.82 15.57 20.20
CA HIS A 373 1.75 14.62 19.98
C HIS A 373 0.57 15.35 19.34
N ILE A 374 0.11 14.88 18.14
CA ILE A 374 -0.95 15.58 17.37
C ILE A 374 -2.32 14.97 17.68
N ILE A 375 -2.43 13.65 17.68
CA ILE A 375 -3.68 12.93 17.94
C ILE A 375 -3.50 12.01 19.17
N GLY A 376 -4.02 12.42 20.31
CA GLY A 376 -3.84 11.69 21.57
C GLY A 376 -2.36 11.60 21.96
N ALA A 377 -1.86 10.38 22.21
CA ALA A 377 -0.46 10.11 22.54
C ALA A 377 0.41 9.76 21.31
N ARG A 378 -0.13 9.89 20.08
CA ARG A 378 0.57 9.52 18.86
C ARG A 378 1.56 10.60 18.42
N ASP A 379 2.75 10.19 18.00
CA ASP A 379 3.70 11.07 17.35
C ASP A 379 3.19 11.59 15.99
N VAL A 380 4.02 12.33 15.26
CA VAL A 380 3.61 12.92 13.98
C VAL A 380 3.31 11.84 12.94
N LEU A 381 4.19 10.85 12.79
CA LEU A 381 4.02 9.76 11.82
C LEU A 381 2.77 8.93 12.13
N ASP A 382 2.62 8.52 13.38
CA ASP A 382 1.48 7.71 13.83
C ASP A 382 0.16 8.48 13.69
N SER A 383 0.18 9.82 13.85
CA SER A 383 -0.98 10.68 13.64
C SER A 383 -1.37 10.79 12.17
N GLU A 384 -0.38 10.95 11.29
CA GLU A 384 -0.60 10.99 9.82
C GLU A 384 -1.10 9.63 9.32
N ASP A 385 -0.49 8.52 9.75
CA ASP A 385 -0.95 7.17 9.41
C ASP A 385 -2.36 6.89 9.94
N PHE A 386 -2.68 7.31 11.16
CA PHE A 386 -4.02 7.16 11.73
C PHE A 386 -5.08 7.85 10.87
N LEU A 387 -4.83 9.10 10.45
CA LEU A 387 -5.76 9.83 9.60
C LEU A 387 -5.97 9.15 8.25
N VAL A 388 -4.90 8.65 7.65
CA VAL A 388 -4.99 7.96 6.36
C VAL A 388 -5.64 6.59 6.53
N SER A 389 -5.08 5.74 7.37
CA SER A 389 -5.44 4.32 7.45
C SER A 389 -6.78 4.07 8.12
N ASN A 390 -7.12 4.84 9.17
CA ASN A 390 -8.32 4.59 9.97
C ASN A 390 -9.51 5.48 9.57
N LEU A 391 -9.25 6.62 8.90
CA LEU A 391 -10.31 7.53 8.50
C LEU A 391 -10.45 7.62 6.97
N LEU A 392 -9.41 8.08 6.25
CA LEU A 392 -9.55 8.45 4.85
C LEU A 392 -9.73 7.25 3.92
N LEU A 393 -8.99 6.15 4.11
CA LEU A 393 -9.14 4.95 3.29
C LEU A 393 -10.53 4.31 3.45
N PRO A 394 -11.02 4.00 4.67
CA PRO A 394 -12.35 3.40 4.81
C PRO A 394 -13.48 4.35 4.40
N LEU A 395 -13.41 5.62 4.80
CA LEU A 395 -14.43 6.61 4.43
C LEU A 395 -14.47 6.83 2.91
N GLY A 396 -13.31 6.97 2.28
CA GLY A 396 -13.22 7.15 0.83
C GLY A 396 -13.77 5.95 0.06
N SER A 397 -13.45 4.75 0.50
CA SER A 397 -13.98 3.52 -0.09
C SER A 397 -15.49 3.40 0.06
N LEU A 398 -16.03 3.81 1.21
CA LEU A 398 -17.47 3.90 1.41
C LEU A 398 -18.11 4.89 0.43
N VAL A 399 -17.48 6.03 0.20
CA VAL A 399 -17.97 7.03 -0.77
C VAL A 399 -17.93 6.49 -2.20
N TYR A 400 -16.84 5.82 -2.62
CA TYR A 400 -16.77 5.14 -3.93
C TYR A 400 -17.91 4.12 -4.09
N LEU A 401 -18.12 3.29 -3.08
CA LEU A 401 -19.19 2.30 -3.07
C LEU A 401 -20.56 2.97 -3.21
N LEU A 402 -20.87 3.95 -2.36
CA LEU A 402 -22.15 4.66 -2.39
C LEU A 402 -22.34 5.39 -3.73
N PHE A 403 -21.31 6.00 -4.28
CA PHE A 403 -21.37 6.62 -5.61
C PHE A 403 -21.73 5.62 -6.71
N CYS A 404 -21.11 4.46 -6.71
CA CYS A 404 -21.35 3.43 -7.72
C CYS A 404 -22.71 2.75 -7.60
N VAL A 405 -23.27 2.61 -6.35
CA VAL A 405 -24.50 1.80 -6.16
C VAL A 405 -25.75 2.59 -5.86
N SER A 406 -25.65 3.86 -5.43
CA SER A 406 -26.79 4.65 -5.02
C SER A 406 -27.53 5.29 -6.22
N LYS A 407 -28.82 5.59 -5.99
CA LYS A 407 -29.63 6.33 -6.97
C LYS A 407 -29.19 7.78 -7.12
N TRP A 408 -28.51 8.34 -6.13
CA TRP A 408 -28.05 9.75 -6.12
C TRP A 408 -26.66 9.90 -6.73
N GLY A 409 -25.88 8.81 -6.84
CA GLY A 409 -24.60 8.77 -7.51
C GLY A 409 -24.68 8.37 -8.98
N TRP A 410 -23.64 7.70 -9.45
CA TRP A 410 -23.53 7.18 -10.84
C TRP A 410 -24.57 6.09 -11.10
N GLY A 411 -24.78 5.19 -10.14
CA GLY A 411 -25.79 4.13 -10.15
C GLY A 411 -25.25 2.77 -10.56
N TYR A 412 -25.84 1.72 -9.93
CA TYR A 412 -25.35 0.34 -10.04
C TYR A 412 -25.30 -0.19 -11.49
N ASP A 413 -26.36 0.09 -12.27
CA ASP A 413 -26.47 -0.46 -13.61
C ASP A 413 -25.41 0.15 -14.57
N LYS A 414 -25.09 1.44 -14.40
CA LYS A 414 -24.04 2.11 -15.15
C LYS A 414 -22.65 1.62 -14.74
N TYR A 415 -22.41 1.47 -13.42
CA TYR A 415 -21.20 0.88 -12.88
C TYR A 415 -20.99 -0.54 -13.45
N LEU A 416 -22.01 -1.39 -13.36
CA LEU A 416 -21.93 -2.78 -13.82
C LEU A 416 -21.66 -2.87 -15.32
N ALA A 417 -22.33 -2.03 -16.12
CA ALA A 417 -22.09 -1.95 -17.55
C ALA A 417 -20.63 -1.59 -17.87
N GLU A 418 -20.07 -0.62 -17.14
CA GLU A 418 -18.66 -0.23 -17.29
C GLU A 418 -17.72 -1.34 -16.82
N ALA A 419 -17.91 -1.90 -15.64
CA ALA A 419 -17.05 -2.94 -15.08
C ALA A 419 -16.97 -4.18 -15.99
N ASN A 420 -18.03 -4.49 -16.72
CA ASN A 420 -18.16 -5.67 -17.57
C ASN A 420 -17.81 -5.42 -19.05
N LYS A 421 -17.38 -4.20 -19.42
CA LYS A 421 -16.86 -3.94 -20.77
C LYS A 421 -15.58 -4.74 -21.01
N GLY A 422 -15.47 -5.31 -22.21
CA GLY A 422 -14.31 -6.08 -22.66
C GLY A 422 -14.37 -7.57 -22.32
N ALA A 423 -13.27 -8.27 -22.56
CA ALA A 423 -13.14 -9.70 -22.36
C ALA A 423 -12.59 -10.06 -20.98
N GLY A 424 -13.13 -11.06 -20.33
CA GLY A 424 -12.62 -11.58 -19.05
C GLY A 424 -13.71 -11.88 -18.03
N LEU A 425 -13.29 -11.99 -16.75
CA LEU A 425 -14.17 -12.25 -15.62
C LEU A 425 -15.12 -11.06 -15.41
N LYS A 426 -16.42 -11.32 -15.40
CA LYS A 426 -17.44 -10.30 -15.23
C LYS A 426 -17.91 -10.19 -13.78
N MET A 427 -18.23 -8.97 -13.36
CA MET A 427 -18.95 -8.74 -12.11
C MET A 427 -20.36 -9.33 -12.20
N PRO A 428 -20.84 -10.00 -11.12
CA PRO A 428 -22.15 -10.63 -11.13
C PRO A 428 -23.27 -9.57 -11.23
N GLY A 429 -24.18 -9.75 -12.18
CA GLY A 429 -25.37 -8.91 -12.36
C GLY A 429 -26.62 -9.42 -11.64
N ALA A 430 -26.52 -10.51 -10.88
CA ALA A 430 -27.65 -11.13 -10.18
C ALA A 430 -28.16 -10.24 -9.04
N ASN A 431 -29.44 -10.42 -8.66
CA ASN A 431 -30.09 -9.63 -7.60
C ASN A 431 -29.38 -9.73 -6.24
N TRP A 432 -28.81 -10.90 -5.89
CA TRP A 432 -28.05 -11.06 -4.67
C TRP A 432 -26.82 -10.16 -4.61
N ALA A 433 -26.12 -9.98 -5.77
CA ALA A 433 -24.97 -9.08 -5.82
C ALA A 433 -25.37 -7.62 -5.63
N LYS A 434 -26.50 -7.22 -6.21
CA LYS A 434 -27.06 -5.87 -6.01
C LYS A 434 -27.42 -5.61 -4.53
N ILE A 435 -27.96 -6.62 -3.83
CA ILE A 435 -28.26 -6.55 -2.40
C ILE A 435 -26.97 -6.47 -1.59
N TYR A 436 -25.98 -7.32 -1.92
CA TYR A 436 -24.68 -7.32 -1.27
C TYR A 436 -23.97 -5.96 -1.37
N PHE A 437 -23.82 -5.41 -2.57
CA PHE A 437 -23.16 -4.13 -2.77
C PHE A 437 -23.92 -2.94 -2.19
N ARG A 438 -25.24 -3.01 -2.11
CA ARG A 438 -26.07 -1.90 -1.60
C ARG A 438 -26.18 -1.87 -0.09
N TYR A 439 -26.17 -3.04 0.57
CA TYR A 439 -26.47 -3.14 2.00
C TYR A 439 -25.39 -3.80 2.83
N VAL A 440 -24.83 -4.93 2.38
CA VAL A 440 -23.87 -5.71 3.18
C VAL A 440 -22.51 -5.04 3.16
N LEU A 441 -21.97 -4.77 1.97
CA LEU A 441 -20.62 -4.20 1.83
C LEU A 441 -20.47 -2.82 2.50
N PRO A 442 -21.46 -1.87 2.42
CA PRO A 442 -21.36 -0.61 3.16
C PRO A 442 -21.31 -0.81 4.67
N VAL A 443 -22.07 -1.77 5.21
CA VAL A 443 -22.05 -2.07 6.65
C VAL A 443 -20.68 -2.61 7.07
N LEU A 444 -20.09 -3.51 6.29
CA LEU A 444 -18.74 -4.03 6.59
C LEU A 444 -17.70 -2.90 6.59
N ILE A 445 -17.74 -1.99 5.61
CA ILE A 445 -16.83 -0.84 5.56
C ILE A 445 -17.08 0.13 6.73
N LEU A 446 -18.33 0.36 7.11
CA LEU A 446 -18.67 1.17 8.28
C LEU A 446 -18.13 0.55 9.58
N VAL A 447 -18.18 -0.76 9.73
CA VAL A 447 -17.59 -1.46 10.88
C VAL A 447 -16.09 -1.22 10.95
N ILE A 448 -15.38 -1.32 9.81
CA ILE A 448 -13.93 -0.99 9.73
C ILE A 448 -13.69 0.46 10.16
N LEU A 449 -14.45 1.39 9.61
CA LEU A 449 -14.31 2.82 9.90
C LEU A 449 -14.54 3.12 11.40
N ILE A 450 -15.62 2.60 11.97
CA ILE A 450 -15.97 2.83 13.38
C ILE A 450 -14.90 2.23 14.29
N GLN A 451 -14.48 0.99 14.04
CA GLN A 451 -13.45 0.34 14.84
C GLN A 451 -12.11 1.07 14.72
N GLY A 452 -11.73 1.51 13.53
CA GLY A 452 -10.49 2.27 13.33
C GLY A 452 -10.46 3.61 14.09
N LEU A 453 -11.62 4.20 14.37
CA LEU A 453 -11.73 5.46 15.12
C LEU A 453 -11.80 5.26 16.64
N ILE A 454 -12.32 4.13 17.12
CA ILE A 454 -12.52 3.85 18.56
C ILE A 454 -11.34 3.08 19.16
N GLY A 455 -10.69 2.22 18.38
CA GLY A 455 -9.52 1.43 18.79
C GLY A 455 -8.25 2.16 18.50
#